data_0c786e9720532d47595b960136b69eff
#
_entry.id   0c786e9720532d47595b960136b69eff
#
_cell.length_a   1.000
_cell.length_b   1.000
_cell.length_c   1.000
_cell.angle_alpha   90.00
_cell.angle_beta   90.00
_cell.angle_gamma   90.00
#
_symmetry.space_group_name_H-M   'P 1'
#
loop_
_entity.id
_entity.type
_entity.pdbx_description
1 polymer ?
#
loop_
_entity_poly.entity_id
_entity_poly.type
_entity_poly.pdbx_seq_one_letter_code
_entity_poly.pdbx_strand_id
1 'polypeptide(L)'
;MGLFMKNKTSISDLINNNKAEAILIVLGSIFYIFMMCFRLTHSPLWFDEYIEHQISQMSIKSGEMYQNIIVTFQPPLYNFVMHFWLRIATNVLWFRLFNVLLGLVVGVCIYLTVKRLIGYKPAFFALVLLSCCYQYIYCVQECSEYQLMVMFISLTIYFYVRTIQDNSQICAFLFVLFAVCAMYSQYGAMFMVIPFLTLFYFQVLFGKNKKNILLLTILYGIAAFGAALPLYLLYASHQLIENAIAEHTTIHFGLSQFTSLFTEAGRILGYLFNIPVNTFTQIVLGALSVLYIISSIYIIRKYFKTDENVKASLLLVLLFGYALHYFLVIFQVYAMVHPGQSGGFYARYSYFYIPLVIVSMCIITIEIKRTLIDNKRKNVRTANTVILAIFAVMAVLLFIPNITKNWHKAYDDIFADTWVENRGWEVPTYLIGQASYGFNHYIRDVYGDAACANVFHESQFNMDMAPDSFWIWRTSWGGAAFDAIVMESNDRGYNVTIYYDYGTEGQLAYVTK
;
A
#
# COMPACT_ATOMS: atom_id res chain seq x y z
N MET A 1 10.29 -32.75 -39.29
CA MET A 1 11.38 -33.52 -38.63
C MET A 1 12.50 -32.55 -38.35
N GLY A 2 12.83 -32.27 -37.11
CA GLY A 2 13.89 -31.33 -36.74
C GLY A 2 13.37 -30.16 -35.89
N LEU A 3 13.43 -30.31 -34.55
CA LEU A 3 13.69 -29.26 -33.55
C LEU A 3 13.28 -29.75 -32.15
N PHE A 4 13.95 -30.79 -31.67
CA PHE A 4 14.06 -31.03 -30.22
C PHE A 4 15.55 -31.27 -29.91
N MET A 5 16.35 -30.23 -30.04
CA MET A 5 17.57 -30.15 -29.25
C MET A 5 17.16 -29.73 -27.83
N LYS A 6 16.74 -30.69 -27.01
CA LYS A 6 16.80 -30.57 -25.57
C LYS A 6 18.28 -30.36 -25.22
N ASN A 7 18.67 -29.13 -24.89
CA ASN A 7 19.91 -28.86 -24.20
C ASN A 7 19.96 -29.81 -22.99
N LYS A 8 20.79 -30.84 -23.07
CA LYS A 8 21.14 -31.72 -21.93
C LYS A 8 21.89 -30.82 -20.92
N THR A 9 21.16 -30.17 -20.01
CA THR A 9 21.79 -29.56 -18.86
C THR A 9 22.56 -30.64 -18.10
N SER A 10 23.86 -30.44 -17.94
CA SER A 10 24.72 -31.32 -17.18
C SER A 10 24.21 -31.43 -15.73
N ILE A 11 24.39 -32.57 -15.08
CA ILE A 11 24.07 -32.75 -13.66
C ILE A 11 24.82 -31.72 -12.81
N SER A 12 26.06 -31.36 -13.18
CA SER A 12 26.83 -30.27 -12.54
C SER A 12 26.17 -28.90 -12.67
N ASP A 13 25.56 -28.58 -13.82
CA ASP A 13 24.85 -27.32 -14.03
C ASP A 13 23.56 -27.25 -13.22
N LEU A 14 22.84 -28.37 -13.05
CA LEU A 14 21.67 -28.50 -12.20
C LEU A 14 22.03 -28.29 -10.71
N ILE A 15 23.11 -28.91 -10.24
CA ILE A 15 23.59 -28.78 -8.86
C ILE A 15 24.08 -27.34 -8.60
N ASN A 16 24.82 -26.74 -9.53
CA ASN A 16 25.31 -25.37 -9.39
C ASN A 16 24.18 -24.35 -9.46
N ASN A 17 23.19 -24.56 -10.33
CA ASN A 17 22.01 -23.71 -10.40
C ASN A 17 21.19 -23.78 -9.12
N ASN A 18 21.01 -24.96 -8.51
CA ASN A 18 20.30 -25.11 -7.23
C ASN A 18 21.04 -24.42 -6.08
N LYS A 19 22.37 -24.50 -6.03
CA LYS A 19 23.17 -23.76 -5.02
C LYS A 19 23.07 -22.26 -5.21
N ALA A 20 23.20 -21.76 -6.45
CA ALA A 20 23.08 -20.33 -6.75
C ALA A 20 21.68 -19.81 -6.41
N GLU A 21 20.64 -20.56 -6.73
CA GLU A 21 19.26 -20.22 -6.35
C GLU A 21 19.10 -20.14 -4.83
N ALA A 22 19.59 -21.13 -4.09
CA ALA A 22 19.50 -21.16 -2.63
C ALA A 22 20.22 -19.96 -1.99
N ILE A 23 21.41 -19.59 -2.48
CA ILE A 23 22.16 -18.43 -2.01
C ILE A 23 21.36 -17.15 -2.27
N LEU A 24 20.83 -16.97 -3.48
CA LEU A 24 20.06 -15.77 -3.83
C LEU A 24 18.76 -15.68 -3.03
N ILE A 25 18.07 -16.79 -2.77
CA ILE A 25 16.88 -16.81 -1.90
C ILE A 25 17.26 -16.35 -0.50
N VAL A 26 18.31 -16.91 0.09
CA VAL A 26 18.73 -16.55 1.46
C VAL A 26 19.10 -15.08 1.54
N LEU A 27 19.95 -14.59 0.63
CA LEU A 27 20.36 -13.17 0.61
C LEU A 27 19.16 -12.23 0.39
N GLY A 28 18.30 -12.56 -0.58
CA GLY A 28 17.10 -11.77 -0.86
C GLY A 28 16.12 -11.77 0.31
N SER A 29 15.94 -12.91 0.98
CA SER A 29 15.05 -13.01 2.15
C SER A 29 15.59 -12.24 3.35
N ILE A 30 16.89 -12.33 3.63
CA ILE A 30 17.52 -11.56 4.71
C ILE A 30 17.35 -10.06 4.45
N PHE A 31 17.66 -9.61 3.24
CA PHE A 31 17.50 -8.20 2.88
C PHE A 31 16.04 -7.74 2.99
N TYR A 32 15.11 -8.54 2.48
CA TYR A 32 13.68 -8.27 2.52
C TYR A 32 13.14 -8.16 3.96
N ILE A 33 13.48 -9.14 4.82
CA ILE A 33 13.07 -9.14 6.24
C ILE A 33 13.69 -7.95 6.96
N PHE A 34 14.97 -7.67 6.71
CA PHE A 34 15.66 -6.52 7.29
C PHE A 34 14.89 -5.22 6.96
N MET A 35 14.53 -5.01 5.70
CA MET A 35 13.81 -3.79 5.30
C MET A 35 12.44 -3.67 5.95
N MET A 36 11.69 -4.76 6.07
CA MET A 36 10.38 -4.76 6.73
C MET A 36 10.46 -4.48 8.23
N CYS A 37 11.53 -4.95 8.89
CA CYS A 37 11.70 -4.80 10.34
C CYS A 37 12.51 -3.57 10.74
N PHE A 38 13.21 -2.93 9.80
CA PHE A 38 14.07 -1.79 10.09
C PHE A 38 13.26 -0.62 10.61
N ARG A 39 13.53 -0.20 11.84
CA ARG A 39 12.82 0.87 12.55
C ARG A 39 11.30 0.62 12.75
N LEU A 40 10.88 -0.64 12.84
CA LEU A 40 9.46 -1.00 12.98
C LEU A 40 8.75 -0.31 14.16
N THR A 41 9.46 -0.06 15.25
CA THR A 41 8.93 0.59 16.48
C THR A 41 9.47 2.00 16.69
N HIS A 42 10.09 2.60 15.68
CA HIS A 42 10.73 3.91 15.81
C HIS A 42 9.73 5.07 15.94
N SER A 43 8.53 4.89 15.42
CA SER A 43 7.45 5.89 15.47
C SER A 43 6.30 5.37 16.33
N PRO A 44 5.64 6.22 17.11
CA PRO A 44 4.38 5.88 17.76
C PRO A 44 3.29 5.55 16.72
N LEU A 45 2.14 5.09 17.19
CA LEU A 45 0.97 4.96 16.32
C LEU A 45 0.54 6.36 15.87
N TRP A 46 0.15 6.50 14.62
CA TRP A 46 -0.44 7.72 14.13
C TRP A 46 -1.96 7.56 13.99
N PHE A 47 -2.67 8.63 13.65
CA PHE A 47 -4.12 8.73 13.71
C PHE A 47 -4.87 7.52 13.14
N ASP A 48 -4.59 7.09 11.90
CA ASP A 48 -5.31 5.96 11.30
C ASP A 48 -4.99 4.63 12.02
N GLU A 49 -3.73 4.44 12.48
CA GLU A 49 -3.36 3.26 13.25
C GLU A 49 -4.11 3.20 14.61
N TYR A 50 -4.36 4.36 15.25
CA TYR A 50 -5.18 4.41 16.47
C TYR A 50 -6.63 4.00 16.21
N ILE A 51 -7.24 4.52 15.15
CA ILE A 51 -8.61 4.16 14.79
C ILE A 51 -8.70 2.64 14.57
N GLU A 52 -7.79 2.08 13.79
CA GLU A 52 -7.75 0.64 13.51
C GLU A 52 -7.55 -0.18 14.80
N HIS A 53 -6.65 0.26 15.67
CA HIS A 53 -6.39 -0.39 16.93
C HIS A 53 -7.61 -0.37 17.86
N GLN A 54 -8.27 0.78 18.00
CA GLN A 54 -9.47 0.94 18.84
C GLN A 54 -10.64 0.12 18.32
N ILE A 55 -10.98 0.24 17.02
CA ILE A 55 -12.09 -0.52 16.41
C ILE A 55 -11.85 -2.01 16.55
N SER A 56 -10.61 -2.47 16.34
CA SER A 56 -10.28 -3.90 16.44
C SER A 56 -10.39 -4.46 17.86
N GLN A 57 -10.38 -3.62 18.90
CA GLN A 57 -10.59 -4.05 20.29
C GLN A 57 -12.06 -4.06 20.72
N MET A 58 -12.94 -3.41 19.96
CA MET A 58 -14.37 -3.31 20.28
C MET A 58 -15.07 -4.67 20.26
N SER A 59 -16.20 -4.75 20.95
CA SER A 59 -16.97 -5.98 21.07
C SER A 59 -17.74 -6.30 19.79
N ILE A 60 -17.52 -7.51 19.26
CA ILE A 60 -18.31 -8.05 18.15
C ILE A 60 -19.74 -8.39 18.64
N LYS A 61 -19.89 -8.90 19.88
CA LYS A 61 -21.18 -9.37 20.40
C LYS A 61 -22.18 -8.25 20.63
N SER A 62 -21.72 -7.07 21.07
CA SER A 62 -22.59 -5.90 21.26
C SER A 62 -22.94 -5.19 19.94
N GLY A 63 -22.25 -5.53 18.85
CA GLY A 63 -22.36 -4.82 17.58
C GLY A 63 -21.56 -3.51 17.52
N GLU A 64 -20.84 -3.15 18.57
CA GLU A 64 -20.04 -1.92 18.66
C GLU A 64 -18.99 -1.83 17.55
N MET A 65 -18.23 -2.91 17.31
CA MET A 65 -17.28 -2.98 16.21
C MET A 65 -17.96 -2.70 14.86
N TYR A 66 -19.12 -3.30 14.59
CA TYR A 66 -19.85 -3.07 13.36
C TYR A 66 -20.26 -1.61 13.19
N GLN A 67 -20.82 -1.00 14.26
CA GLN A 67 -21.25 0.42 14.22
C GLN A 67 -20.07 1.37 13.94
N ASN A 68 -18.87 1.05 14.40
CA ASN A 68 -17.70 1.85 14.13
C ASN A 68 -17.10 1.57 12.74
N ILE A 69 -17.14 0.34 12.23
CA ILE A 69 -16.71 0.03 10.87
C ILE A 69 -17.58 0.74 9.83
N ILE A 70 -18.90 0.82 10.01
CA ILE A 70 -19.78 1.46 9.02
C ILE A 70 -19.64 2.98 8.93
N VAL A 71 -19.00 3.63 9.90
CA VAL A 71 -18.66 5.06 9.83
C VAL A 71 -17.25 5.32 9.30
N THR A 72 -16.44 4.27 9.10
CA THR A 72 -15.19 4.34 8.36
C THR A 72 -15.42 4.09 6.87
N PHE A 73 -14.41 4.32 6.03
CA PHE A 73 -14.49 4.05 4.59
C PHE A 73 -13.85 2.70 4.21
N GLN A 74 -13.78 1.77 5.15
CA GLN A 74 -13.00 0.55 5.02
C GLN A 74 -13.88 -0.69 5.13
N PRO A 75 -13.58 -1.77 4.36
CA PRO A 75 -14.23 -3.05 4.52
C PRO A 75 -13.83 -3.74 5.84
N PRO A 76 -14.63 -4.70 6.33
CA PRO A 76 -14.53 -5.18 7.70
C PRO A 76 -13.41 -6.19 7.99
N LEU A 77 -12.80 -6.81 6.97
CA LEU A 77 -11.97 -8.01 7.16
C LEU A 77 -10.74 -7.74 8.02
N TYR A 78 -10.10 -6.58 7.86
CA TYR A 78 -8.93 -6.23 8.63
C TYR A 78 -9.24 -6.15 10.12
N ASN A 79 -10.26 -5.40 10.52
CA ASN A 79 -10.65 -5.25 11.93
C ASN A 79 -11.07 -6.58 12.55
N PHE A 80 -11.78 -7.44 11.81
CA PHE A 80 -12.12 -8.78 12.30
C PHE A 80 -10.90 -9.64 12.57
N VAL A 81 -9.92 -9.67 11.65
CA VAL A 81 -8.69 -10.46 11.85
C VAL A 81 -7.85 -9.87 12.99
N MET A 82 -7.73 -8.55 13.03
CA MET A 82 -7.00 -7.84 14.08
C MET A 82 -7.65 -8.00 15.46
N HIS A 83 -8.96 -8.09 15.56
CA HIS A 83 -9.66 -8.38 16.81
C HIS A 83 -9.15 -9.65 17.49
N PHE A 84 -8.94 -10.72 16.73
CA PHE A 84 -8.39 -11.97 17.29
C PHE A 84 -6.89 -11.87 17.55
N TRP A 85 -6.14 -11.16 16.72
CA TRP A 85 -4.71 -10.97 16.89
C TRP A 85 -4.37 -10.16 18.16
N LEU A 86 -5.11 -9.08 18.41
CA LEU A 86 -4.92 -8.20 19.57
C LEU A 86 -5.36 -8.83 20.90
N ARG A 87 -6.07 -9.96 20.90
CA ARG A 87 -6.33 -10.73 22.13
C ARG A 87 -5.07 -11.37 22.72
N ILE A 88 -3.99 -11.50 21.94
CA ILE A 88 -2.72 -12.08 22.41
C ILE A 88 -1.88 -11.00 23.11
N ALA A 89 -1.74 -9.85 22.47
CA ALA A 89 -1.07 -8.67 23.03
C ALA A 89 -1.55 -7.39 22.28
N THR A 90 -1.47 -6.23 22.95
CA THR A 90 -1.97 -4.95 22.43
C THR A 90 -0.88 -3.90 22.19
N ASN A 91 0.39 -4.25 22.43
CA ASN A 91 1.49 -3.30 22.23
C ASN A 91 1.78 -3.05 20.74
N VAL A 92 2.37 -1.90 20.45
CA VAL A 92 2.67 -1.41 19.09
C VAL A 92 3.49 -2.41 18.27
N LEU A 93 4.50 -3.06 18.89
CA LEU A 93 5.31 -4.05 18.19
C LEU A 93 4.47 -5.24 17.73
N TRP A 94 3.63 -5.78 18.63
CA TRP A 94 2.75 -6.91 18.31
C TRP A 94 1.74 -6.53 17.22
N PHE A 95 1.18 -5.35 17.31
CA PHE A 95 0.26 -4.82 16.32
C PHE A 95 0.92 -4.76 14.93
N ARG A 96 2.11 -4.15 14.81
CA ARG A 96 2.84 -4.05 13.53
C ARG A 96 3.41 -5.37 13.02
N LEU A 97 3.74 -6.31 13.94
CA LEU A 97 4.26 -7.63 13.56
C LEU A 97 3.27 -8.40 12.69
N PHE A 98 1.96 -8.20 12.87
CA PHE A 98 0.94 -8.79 12.00
C PHE A 98 1.20 -8.44 10.52
N ASN A 99 1.38 -7.17 10.21
CA ASN A 99 1.62 -6.72 8.84
C ASN A 99 2.97 -7.20 8.28
N VAL A 100 3.99 -7.34 9.13
CA VAL A 100 5.26 -7.97 8.73
C VAL A 100 5.04 -9.44 8.31
N LEU A 101 4.23 -10.19 9.05
CA LEU A 101 3.89 -11.58 8.70
C LEU A 101 3.12 -11.65 7.37
N LEU A 102 2.16 -10.74 7.14
CA LEU A 102 1.51 -10.62 5.83
C LEU A 102 2.53 -10.29 4.73
N GLY A 103 3.50 -9.43 5.03
CA GLY A 103 4.60 -9.09 4.14
C GLY A 103 5.42 -10.31 3.71
N LEU A 104 5.72 -11.23 4.62
CA LEU A 104 6.41 -12.47 4.27
C LEU A 104 5.64 -13.28 3.22
N VAL A 105 4.31 -13.38 3.37
CA VAL A 105 3.46 -14.05 2.36
C VAL A 105 3.54 -13.35 1.01
N VAL A 106 3.52 -12.01 0.98
CA VAL A 106 3.68 -11.22 -0.25
C VAL A 106 5.01 -11.55 -0.93
N GLY A 107 6.12 -11.52 -0.20
CA GLY A 107 7.44 -11.82 -0.73
C GLY A 107 7.51 -13.22 -1.35
N VAL A 108 6.97 -14.24 -0.65
CA VAL A 108 6.89 -15.61 -1.16
C VAL A 108 6.05 -15.68 -2.44
N CYS A 109 4.86 -15.07 -2.47
CA CYS A 109 3.98 -15.08 -3.64
C CYS A 109 4.63 -14.40 -4.85
N ILE A 110 5.23 -13.24 -4.68
CA ILE A 110 5.93 -12.51 -5.75
C ILE A 110 7.11 -13.33 -6.27
N TYR A 111 7.95 -13.85 -5.35
CA TYR A 111 9.09 -14.71 -5.74
C TYR A 111 8.63 -15.92 -6.56
N LEU A 112 7.66 -16.69 -6.06
CA LEU A 112 7.17 -17.88 -6.73
C LEU A 112 6.50 -17.56 -8.07
N THR A 113 5.76 -16.47 -8.16
CA THR A 113 5.12 -16.00 -9.40
C THR A 113 6.18 -15.68 -10.46
N VAL A 114 7.15 -14.84 -10.12
CA VAL A 114 8.20 -14.43 -11.05
C VAL A 114 9.11 -15.60 -11.42
N LYS A 115 9.49 -16.45 -10.45
CA LYS A 115 10.25 -17.68 -10.71
C LYS A 115 9.55 -18.57 -11.73
N ARG A 116 8.26 -18.76 -11.58
CA ARG A 116 7.44 -19.60 -12.46
C ARG A 116 7.30 -19.04 -13.88
N LEU A 117 7.23 -17.72 -14.01
CA LEU A 117 7.05 -17.04 -15.31
C LEU A 117 8.35 -16.86 -16.09
N ILE A 118 9.45 -16.54 -15.40
CA ILE A 118 10.68 -16.06 -16.05
C ILE A 118 11.97 -16.53 -15.37
N GLY A 119 11.88 -17.33 -14.29
CA GLY A 119 13.02 -17.98 -13.65
C GLY A 119 13.48 -17.32 -12.33
N TYR A 120 14.41 -18.01 -11.63
CA TYR A 120 14.81 -17.64 -10.26
C TYR A 120 15.62 -16.33 -10.16
N LYS A 121 16.45 -16.01 -11.15
CA LYS A 121 17.23 -14.77 -11.13
C LYS A 121 16.34 -13.51 -11.16
N PRO A 122 15.38 -13.39 -12.09
CA PRO A 122 14.39 -12.32 -12.02
C PRO A 122 13.55 -12.33 -10.74
N ALA A 123 13.26 -13.50 -10.17
CA ALA A 123 12.53 -13.61 -8.92
C ALA A 123 13.31 -13.01 -7.74
N PHE A 124 14.62 -13.21 -7.68
CA PHE A 124 15.49 -12.51 -6.73
C PHE A 124 15.42 -10.99 -6.90
N PHE A 125 15.52 -10.50 -8.15
CA PHE A 125 15.37 -9.06 -8.42
C PHE A 125 14.00 -8.51 -8.02
N ALA A 126 12.93 -9.29 -8.17
CA ALA A 126 11.61 -8.91 -7.71
C ALA A 126 11.57 -8.70 -6.19
N LEU A 127 12.21 -9.56 -5.39
CA LEU A 127 12.34 -9.36 -3.94
C LEU A 127 13.14 -8.12 -3.59
N VAL A 128 14.28 -7.89 -4.27
CA VAL A 128 15.08 -6.68 -4.05
C VAL A 128 14.29 -5.43 -4.42
N LEU A 129 13.59 -5.43 -5.55
CA LEU A 129 12.77 -4.30 -5.98
C LEU A 129 11.63 -4.03 -5.01
N LEU A 130 10.96 -5.07 -4.51
CA LEU A 130 9.92 -4.96 -3.49
C LEU A 130 10.49 -4.40 -2.18
N SER A 131 11.69 -4.83 -1.75
CA SER A 131 12.39 -4.32 -0.58
C SER A 131 12.79 -2.84 -0.70
N CYS A 132 13.00 -2.36 -1.93
CA CYS A 132 13.33 -0.97 -2.24
C CYS A 132 12.09 -0.12 -2.55
N CYS A 133 10.90 -0.74 -2.69
CA CYS A 133 9.66 -0.03 -2.91
C CYS A 133 9.26 0.68 -1.61
N TYR A 134 9.47 2.00 -1.56
CA TYR A 134 9.25 2.81 -0.36
C TYR A 134 7.84 2.66 0.20
N GLN A 135 6.83 2.79 -0.66
CA GLN A 135 5.44 2.72 -0.24
C GLN A 135 5.04 1.31 0.23
N TYR A 136 5.68 0.27 -0.30
CA TYR A 136 5.48 -1.07 0.18
C TYR A 136 6.03 -1.27 1.60
N ILE A 137 7.26 -0.82 1.86
CA ILE A 137 7.85 -0.90 3.20
C ILE A 137 7.05 -0.06 4.19
N TYR A 138 6.60 1.13 3.78
CA TYR A 138 5.71 1.96 4.57
C TYR A 138 4.40 1.23 4.92
N CYS A 139 3.75 0.60 3.93
CA CYS A 139 2.52 -0.19 4.10
C CYS A 139 2.71 -1.38 5.06
N VAL A 140 3.86 -2.09 4.99
CA VAL A 140 4.18 -3.19 5.90
C VAL A 140 4.35 -2.71 7.34
N GLN A 141 4.88 -1.51 7.55
CA GLN A 141 5.16 -0.96 8.88
C GLN A 141 3.99 -0.17 9.46
N GLU A 142 2.92 0.01 8.70
CA GLU A 142 1.70 0.68 9.11
C GLU A 142 0.61 -0.33 9.42
N CYS A 143 -0.05 -0.19 10.56
CA CYS A 143 -1.19 -1.03 10.93
C CYS A 143 -2.46 -0.53 10.28
N SER A 144 -2.67 -0.95 9.06
CA SER A 144 -3.85 -0.64 8.25
C SER A 144 -4.22 -1.81 7.33
N GLU A 145 -5.42 -1.76 6.79
CA GLU A 145 -5.99 -2.78 5.91
C GLU A 145 -5.23 -2.96 4.59
N TYR A 146 -4.40 -1.99 4.22
CA TYR A 146 -3.69 -2.01 2.92
C TYR A 146 -2.73 -3.18 2.78
N GLN A 147 -2.02 -3.56 3.85
CA GLN A 147 -1.10 -4.69 3.77
C GLN A 147 -1.83 -6.02 3.61
N LEU A 148 -3.00 -6.17 4.25
CA LEU A 148 -3.85 -7.35 4.08
C LEU A 148 -4.37 -7.45 2.63
N MET A 149 -4.80 -6.33 2.04
CA MET A 149 -5.19 -6.24 0.63
C MET A 149 -4.03 -6.62 -0.30
N VAL A 150 -2.83 -6.06 -0.10
CA VAL A 150 -1.63 -6.36 -0.91
C VAL A 150 -1.27 -7.84 -0.85
N MET A 151 -1.39 -8.46 0.33
CA MET A 151 -1.20 -9.90 0.50
C MET A 151 -2.21 -10.70 -0.32
N PHE A 152 -3.50 -10.40 -0.20
CA PHE A 152 -4.53 -11.13 -0.95
C PHE A 152 -4.44 -10.92 -2.46
N ILE A 153 -4.07 -9.73 -2.93
CA ILE A 153 -3.78 -9.49 -4.36
C ILE A 153 -2.58 -10.33 -4.81
N SER A 154 -1.52 -10.43 -4.00
CA SER A 154 -0.36 -11.25 -4.32
C SER A 154 -0.71 -12.73 -4.43
N LEU A 155 -1.54 -13.24 -3.52
CA LEU A 155 -2.10 -14.60 -3.58
C LEU A 155 -2.99 -14.78 -4.81
N THR A 156 -3.84 -13.80 -5.12
CA THR A 156 -4.69 -13.78 -6.32
C THR A 156 -3.84 -13.92 -7.59
N ILE A 157 -2.76 -13.13 -7.72
CA ILE A 157 -1.83 -13.21 -8.87
C ILE A 157 -1.18 -14.60 -8.94
N TYR A 158 -0.66 -15.10 -7.83
CA TYR A 158 0.01 -16.41 -7.80
C TYR A 158 -0.93 -17.55 -8.20
N PHE A 159 -2.14 -17.58 -7.61
CA PHE A 159 -3.09 -18.63 -7.93
C PHE A 159 -3.73 -18.48 -9.31
N TYR A 160 -3.87 -17.26 -9.83
CA TYR A 160 -4.25 -17.02 -11.22
C TYR A 160 -3.22 -17.65 -12.17
N VAL A 161 -1.93 -17.38 -11.96
CA VAL A 161 -0.84 -17.97 -12.77
C VAL A 161 -0.88 -19.51 -12.69
N ARG A 162 -1.04 -20.05 -11.48
CA ARG A 162 -1.19 -21.49 -11.26
C ARG A 162 -2.41 -22.08 -11.97
N THR A 163 -3.52 -21.41 -11.92
CA THR A 163 -4.78 -21.84 -12.56
C THR A 163 -4.60 -22.00 -14.05
N ILE A 164 -4.01 -21.01 -14.70
CA ILE A 164 -3.83 -21.02 -16.16
C ILE A 164 -2.78 -22.03 -16.59
N GLN A 165 -1.64 -22.12 -15.89
CA GLN A 165 -0.53 -23.01 -16.27
C GLN A 165 -0.77 -24.47 -15.89
N ASP A 166 -1.32 -24.74 -14.71
CA ASP A 166 -1.54 -26.11 -14.20
C ASP A 166 -2.93 -26.64 -14.56
N ASN A 167 -3.81 -25.80 -15.06
CA ASN A 167 -5.22 -26.13 -15.32
C ASN A 167 -5.92 -26.71 -14.07
N SER A 168 -5.60 -26.19 -12.88
CA SER A 168 -6.01 -26.72 -11.59
C SER A 168 -7.26 -26.02 -11.05
N GLN A 169 -8.28 -26.80 -10.76
CA GLN A 169 -9.53 -26.30 -10.18
C GLN A 169 -9.36 -25.77 -8.74
N ILE A 170 -8.47 -26.41 -7.95
CA ILE A 170 -8.15 -25.93 -6.60
C ILE A 170 -7.49 -24.56 -6.69
N CYS A 171 -6.57 -24.36 -7.64
CA CYS A 171 -5.96 -23.05 -7.84
C CYS A 171 -6.99 -22.01 -8.32
N ALA A 172 -7.97 -22.40 -9.16
CA ALA A 172 -9.06 -21.52 -9.57
C ALA A 172 -9.95 -21.11 -8.38
N PHE A 173 -10.27 -22.04 -7.51
CA PHE A 173 -11.00 -21.74 -6.27
C PHE A 173 -10.22 -20.76 -5.38
N LEU A 174 -8.95 -21.04 -5.12
CA LEU A 174 -8.10 -20.18 -4.29
C LEU A 174 -7.89 -18.79 -4.92
N PHE A 175 -7.78 -18.71 -6.24
CA PHE A 175 -7.75 -17.45 -6.98
C PHE A 175 -8.99 -16.60 -6.69
N VAL A 176 -10.19 -17.17 -6.83
CA VAL A 176 -11.45 -16.44 -6.59
C VAL A 176 -11.62 -16.11 -5.10
N LEU A 177 -11.29 -17.04 -4.21
CA LEU A 177 -11.36 -16.82 -2.76
C LEU A 177 -10.49 -15.63 -2.33
N PHE A 178 -9.23 -15.60 -2.76
CA PHE A 178 -8.33 -14.50 -2.38
C PHE A 178 -8.68 -13.17 -3.07
N ALA A 179 -9.24 -13.21 -4.28
CA ALA A 179 -9.80 -12.03 -4.93
C ALA A 179 -10.96 -11.42 -4.11
N VAL A 180 -11.86 -12.25 -3.60
CA VAL A 180 -12.95 -11.81 -2.70
C VAL A 180 -12.37 -11.27 -1.38
N CYS A 181 -11.43 -11.98 -0.76
CA CYS A 181 -10.78 -11.52 0.48
C CYS A 181 -10.07 -10.16 0.29
N ALA A 182 -9.46 -9.91 -0.88
CA ALA A 182 -8.86 -8.61 -1.19
C ALA A 182 -9.90 -7.48 -1.16
N MET A 183 -11.09 -7.69 -1.73
CA MET A 183 -12.18 -6.71 -1.69
C MET A 183 -12.73 -6.50 -0.27
N TYR A 184 -12.78 -7.53 0.55
CA TYR A 184 -13.16 -7.43 1.97
C TYR A 184 -12.10 -6.77 2.84
N SER A 185 -10.87 -6.64 2.32
CA SER A 185 -9.78 -5.93 3.01
C SER A 185 -9.77 -4.44 2.67
N GLN A 186 -9.96 -4.08 1.37
CA GLN A 186 -9.95 -2.68 0.94
C GLN A 186 -10.63 -2.56 -0.43
N TYR A 187 -11.54 -1.59 -0.60
CA TYR A 187 -12.35 -1.43 -1.83
C TYR A 187 -11.52 -1.20 -3.09
N GLY A 188 -10.38 -0.53 -2.99
CA GLY A 188 -9.47 -0.32 -4.13
C GLY A 188 -8.96 -1.61 -4.79
N ALA A 189 -9.05 -2.76 -4.10
CA ALA A 189 -8.75 -4.05 -4.69
C ALA A 189 -9.59 -4.35 -5.94
N MET A 190 -10.79 -3.74 -6.08
CA MET A 190 -11.66 -3.91 -7.25
C MET A 190 -10.96 -3.61 -8.57
N PHE A 191 -10.01 -2.66 -8.59
CA PHE A 191 -9.26 -2.29 -9.78
C PHE A 191 -8.31 -3.40 -10.28
N MET A 192 -7.98 -4.36 -9.43
CA MET A 192 -7.24 -5.56 -9.82
C MET A 192 -8.19 -6.75 -9.97
N VAL A 193 -9.14 -6.92 -9.07
CA VAL A 193 -10.03 -8.08 -9.01
C VAL A 193 -10.95 -8.14 -10.24
N ILE A 194 -11.61 -7.03 -10.60
CA ILE A 194 -12.50 -6.98 -11.78
C ILE A 194 -11.76 -7.35 -13.07
N PRO A 195 -10.61 -6.75 -13.42
CA PRO A 195 -9.82 -7.17 -14.57
C PRO A 195 -9.39 -8.64 -14.55
N PHE A 196 -8.94 -9.15 -13.38
CA PHE A 196 -8.56 -10.55 -13.25
C PHE A 196 -9.73 -11.49 -13.51
N LEU A 197 -10.86 -11.28 -12.88
CA LEU A 197 -12.05 -12.10 -13.07
C LEU A 197 -12.55 -12.02 -14.50
N THR A 198 -12.62 -10.82 -15.08
CA THR A 198 -13.04 -10.61 -16.47
C THR A 198 -12.18 -11.40 -17.45
N LEU A 199 -10.84 -11.28 -17.36
CA LEU A 199 -9.92 -12.01 -18.23
C LEU A 199 -9.97 -13.51 -18.00
N PHE A 200 -10.09 -13.96 -16.77
CA PHE A 200 -10.22 -15.36 -16.43
C PHE A 200 -11.45 -15.98 -17.06
N TYR A 201 -12.62 -15.33 -16.96
CA TYR A 201 -13.86 -15.78 -17.61
C TYR A 201 -13.73 -15.82 -19.12
N PHE A 202 -13.16 -14.79 -19.75
CA PHE A 202 -12.88 -14.80 -21.18
C PHE A 202 -11.99 -15.96 -21.60
N GLN A 203 -10.92 -16.24 -20.85
CA GLN A 203 -10.02 -17.36 -21.15
C GLN A 203 -10.70 -18.73 -20.99
N VAL A 204 -11.61 -18.88 -20.06
CA VAL A 204 -12.38 -20.10 -19.85
C VAL A 204 -13.44 -20.28 -20.93
N LEU A 205 -14.19 -19.21 -21.26
CA LEU A 205 -15.26 -19.25 -22.26
C LEU A 205 -14.75 -19.52 -23.67
N PHE A 206 -13.63 -18.89 -24.05
CA PHE A 206 -13.08 -18.99 -25.42
C PHE A 206 -11.89 -19.94 -25.53
N GLY A 207 -11.47 -20.56 -24.43
CA GLY A 207 -10.35 -21.52 -24.44
C GLY A 207 -10.74 -22.88 -25.01
N LYS A 208 -9.85 -23.50 -25.80
CA LYS A 208 -10.02 -24.85 -26.33
C LYS A 208 -9.99 -25.88 -25.18
N ASN A 209 -10.97 -26.79 -25.09
CA ASN A 209 -11.02 -27.98 -24.18
C ASN A 209 -11.38 -27.76 -22.69
N LYS A 210 -12.38 -26.96 -22.32
CA LYS A 210 -12.58 -26.65 -20.90
C LYS A 210 -14.03 -26.77 -20.37
N LYS A 211 -14.86 -27.69 -20.90
CA LYS A 211 -16.28 -27.81 -20.48
C LYS A 211 -16.46 -28.03 -18.97
N ASN A 212 -15.63 -28.88 -18.34
CA ASN A 212 -15.74 -29.15 -16.89
C ASN A 212 -15.24 -27.98 -16.04
N ILE A 213 -14.26 -27.21 -16.52
CA ILE A 213 -13.77 -26.00 -15.85
C ILE A 213 -14.79 -24.89 -15.99
N LEU A 214 -15.51 -24.80 -17.13
CA LEU A 214 -16.52 -23.77 -17.35
C LEU A 214 -17.61 -23.81 -16.28
N LEU A 215 -18.21 -24.97 -16.03
CA LEU A 215 -19.27 -25.12 -15.01
C LEU A 215 -18.79 -24.68 -13.62
N LEU A 216 -17.62 -25.18 -13.20
CA LEU A 216 -17.04 -24.80 -11.92
C LEU A 216 -16.70 -23.33 -11.84
N THR A 217 -16.18 -22.73 -12.93
CA THR A 217 -15.89 -21.31 -13.01
C THR A 217 -17.14 -20.45 -12.89
N ILE A 218 -18.26 -20.87 -13.52
CA ILE A 218 -19.57 -20.21 -13.36
C ILE A 218 -20.03 -20.29 -11.91
N LEU A 219 -19.92 -21.46 -11.27
CA LEU A 219 -20.28 -21.62 -9.86
C LEU A 219 -19.44 -20.76 -8.93
N TYR A 220 -18.12 -20.67 -9.18
CA TYR A 220 -17.24 -19.77 -8.42
C TYR A 220 -17.55 -18.28 -8.66
N GLY A 221 -17.92 -17.92 -9.90
CA GLY A 221 -18.38 -16.55 -10.21
C GLY A 221 -19.65 -16.18 -9.47
N ILE A 222 -20.62 -17.09 -9.42
CA ILE A 222 -21.85 -16.90 -8.62
C ILE A 222 -21.53 -16.80 -7.13
N ALA A 223 -20.61 -17.64 -6.62
CA ALA A 223 -20.17 -17.57 -5.23
C ALA A 223 -19.42 -16.27 -4.92
N ALA A 224 -18.56 -15.81 -5.82
CA ALA A 224 -17.86 -14.52 -5.69
C ALA A 224 -18.82 -13.33 -5.69
N PHE A 225 -19.82 -13.34 -6.59
CA PHE A 225 -20.87 -12.32 -6.59
C PHE A 225 -21.71 -12.38 -5.31
N GLY A 226 -22.08 -13.59 -4.87
CA GLY A 226 -22.79 -13.80 -3.61
C GLY A 226 -22.00 -13.34 -2.38
N ALA A 227 -20.67 -13.41 -2.42
CA ALA A 227 -19.81 -12.87 -1.38
C ALA A 227 -19.66 -11.34 -1.46
N ALA A 228 -19.62 -10.76 -2.66
CA ALA A 228 -19.53 -9.31 -2.86
C ALA A 228 -20.83 -8.58 -2.52
N LEU A 229 -21.99 -9.22 -2.72
CA LEU A 229 -23.30 -8.62 -2.41
C LEU A 229 -23.49 -8.29 -0.93
N PRO A 230 -23.17 -9.17 0.04
CA PRO A 230 -23.21 -8.82 1.46
C PRO A 230 -22.25 -7.71 1.83
N LEU A 231 -21.05 -7.67 1.23
CA LEU A 231 -20.10 -6.56 1.44
C LEU A 231 -20.72 -5.21 1.05
N TYR A 232 -21.41 -5.18 -0.10
CA TYR A 232 -22.11 -3.97 -0.53
C TYR A 232 -23.28 -3.62 0.40
N LEU A 233 -24.19 -4.57 0.66
CA LEU A 233 -25.42 -4.31 1.40
C LEU A 233 -25.19 -4.01 2.88
N LEU A 234 -24.22 -4.65 3.52
CA LEU A 234 -23.97 -4.51 4.95
C LEU A 234 -22.97 -3.41 5.30
N TYR A 235 -22.09 -3.04 4.38
CA TYR A 235 -21.01 -2.09 4.64
C TYR A 235 -20.97 -0.95 3.61
N ALA A 236 -20.64 -1.21 2.37
CA ALA A 236 -20.36 -0.17 1.39
C ALA A 236 -21.53 0.79 1.15
N SER A 237 -22.78 0.29 1.16
CA SER A 237 -23.97 1.13 0.99
C SER A 237 -24.21 2.10 2.16
N HIS A 238 -23.70 1.80 3.35
CA HIS A 238 -23.76 2.67 4.53
C HIS A 238 -22.57 3.64 4.61
N GLN A 239 -21.46 3.30 3.96
CA GLN A 239 -20.22 4.08 3.95
C GLN A 239 -20.13 5.06 2.78
N LEU A 240 -20.96 4.91 1.74
CA LEU A 240 -21.01 5.80 0.58
C LEU A 240 -21.63 7.15 0.98
N ILE A 241 -20.84 7.97 1.67
CA ILE A 241 -21.19 9.35 1.97
C ILE A 241 -20.57 10.22 0.89
N GLU A 242 -21.42 10.92 0.12
CA GLU A 242 -21.04 11.73 -1.05
C GLU A 242 -19.91 12.73 -0.78
N ASN A 243 -19.80 13.24 0.45
CA ASN A 243 -18.84 14.29 0.80
C ASN A 243 -17.38 13.81 0.90
N ALA A 244 -17.11 12.59 1.35
CA ALA A 244 -15.72 12.13 1.55
C ALA A 244 -14.99 11.84 0.24
N ILE A 245 -15.71 11.44 -0.80
CA ILE A 245 -15.13 11.22 -2.14
C ILE A 245 -14.85 12.57 -2.80
N ALA A 246 -15.73 13.55 -2.67
CA ALA A 246 -15.59 14.89 -3.25
C ALA A 246 -14.37 15.64 -2.69
N GLU A 247 -14.03 15.48 -1.43
CA GLU A 247 -12.86 16.10 -0.80
C GLU A 247 -11.52 15.57 -1.34
N HIS A 248 -11.51 14.34 -1.88
CA HIS A 248 -10.29 13.66 -2.35
C HIS A 248 -10.17 13.56 -3.87
N THR A 249 -11.09 14.13 -4.63
CA THR A 249 -11.06 14.10 -6.09
C THR A 249 -11.08 15.50 -6.69
N THR A 250 -9.96 15.93 -7.28
CA THR A 250 -9.86 17.23 -7.98
C THR A 250 -9.86 17.10 -9.49
N ILE A 251 -10.05 15.88 -10.01
CA ILE A 251 -10.07 15.65 -11.45
C ILE A 251 -11.50 15.87 -11.94
N HIS A 252 -11.71 16.90 -12.76
CA HIS A 252 -12.98 17.16 -13.41
C HIS A 252 -12.96 16.62 -14.84
N PHE A 253 -14.10 16.17 -15.35
CA PHE A 253 -14.22 15.67 -16.73
C PHE A 253 -13.89 16.77 -17.74
N GLY A 254 -12.91 16.51 -18.61
CA GLY A 254 -12.48 17.47 -19.64
C GLY A 254 -11.38 16.90 -20.57
N LEU A 255 -11.15 17.58 -21.69
CA LEU A 255 -10.16 17.13 -22.70
C LEU A 255 -8.74 17.06 -22.13
N SER A 256 -8.41 17.94 -21.19
CA SER A 256 -7.12 17.95 -20.46
C SER A 256 -6.86 16.65 -19.70
N GLN A 257 -7.90 15.90 -19.34
CA GLN A 257 -7.77 14.66 -18.60
C GLN A 257 -7.16 13.53 -19.43
N PHE A 258 -7.36 13.53 -20.74
CA PHE A 258 -6.69 12.54 -21.61
C PHE A 258 -5.17 12.72 -21.62
N THR A 259 -4.67 13.94 -21.48
CA THR A 259 -3.22 14.20 -21.36
C THR A 259 -2.69 13.83 -19.99
N SER A 260 -3.48 13.97 -18.94
CA SER A 260 -3.11 13.62 -17.57
C SER A 260 -3.04 12.11 -17.31
N LEU A 261 -3.66 11.28 -18.16
CA LEU A 261 -3.59 9.81 -18.05
C LEU A 261 -2.15 9.29 -17.89
N PHE A 262 -1.23 9.76 -18.71
CA PHE A 262 0.17 9.32 -18.69
C PHE A 262 0.96 9.95 -17.53
N THR A 263 0.67 11.19 -17.19
CA THR A 263 1.32 11.87 -16.06
C THR A 263 0.90 11.27 -14.73
N GLU A 264 -0.36 10.88 -14.56
CA GLU A 264 -0.83 10.19 -13.36
C GLU A 264 -0.24 8.78 -13.22
N ALA A 265 -0.10 8.01 -14.31
CA ALA A 265 0.62 6.74 -14.28
C ALA A 265 2.09 6.94 -13.84
N GLY A 266 2.75 7.99 -14.33
CA GLY A 266 4.10 8.36 -13.90
C GLY A 266 4.15 8.78 -12.44
N ARG A 267 3.18 9.52 -11.96
CA ARG A 267 3.08 9.91 -10.54
C ARG A 267 2.93 8.69 -9.65
N ILE A 268 2.04 7.74 -9.97
CA ILE A 268 1.90 6.49 -9.21
C ILE A 268 3.24 5.78 -9.08
N LEU A 269 3.98 5.60 -10.18
CA LEU A 269 5.32 5.01 -10.15
C LEU A 269 6.29 5.83 -9.29
N GLY A 270 6.26 7.16 -9.40
CA GLY A 270 7.07 8.05 -8.58
C GLY A 270 6.79 7.89 -7.08
N TYR A 271 5.52 7.83 -6.70
CA TYR A 271 5.12 7.65 -5.31
C TYR A 271 5.49 6.27 -4.77
N LEU A 272 5.28 5.21 -5.53
CA LEU A 272 5.64 3.85 -5.10
C LEU A 272 7.11 3.74 -4.69
N PHE A 273 7.98 4.50 -5.35
CA PHE A 273 9.43 4.49 -5.11
C PHE A 273 9.95 5.75 -4.42
N ASN A 274 9.07 6.63 -3.92
CA ASN A 274 9.43 7.89 -3.26
C ASN A 274 10.37 8.79 -4.09
N ILE A 275 10.11 8.88 -5.39
CA ILE A 275 10.83 9.79 -6.27
C ILE A 275 10.25 11.19 -6.09
N PRO A 276 11.06 12.22 -5.77
CA PRO A 276 10.55 13.57 -5.59
C PRO A 276 9.80 14.07 -6.83
N VAL A 277 8.60 14.62 -6.63
CA VAL A 277 7.74 15.10 -7.72
C VAL A 277 8.07 16.57 -8.01
N ASN A 278 8.91 16.80 -9.01
CA ASN A 278 9.17 18.12 -9.61
C ASN A 278 8.94 18.05 -11.13
N THR A 279 8.96 19.18 -11.84
CA THR A 279 8.68 19.22 -13.28
C THR A 279 9.55 18.25 -14.08
N PHE A 280 10.85 18.17 -13.77
CA PHE A 280 11.78 17.28 -14.46
C PHE A 280 11.44 15.81 -14.22
N THR A 281 11.26 15.41 -12.95
CA THR A 281 10.91 14.03 -12.60
C THR A 281 9.54 13.63 -13.15
N GLN A 282 8.56 14.53 -13.20
CA GLN A 282 7.26 14.29 -13.83
C GLN A 282 7.37 14.00 -15.32
N ILE A 283 8.18 14.75 -16.05
CA ILE A 283 8.43 14.50 -17.48
C ILE A 283 9.10 13.14 -17.67
N VAL A 284 10.14 12.83 -16.88
CA VAL A 284 10.86 11.55 -16.95
C VAL A 284 9.92 10.38 -16.61
N LEU A 285 9.15 10.48 -15.53
CA LEU A 285 8.22 9.44 -15.12
C LEU A 285 7.07 9.27 -16.11
N GLY A 286 6.59 10.38 -16.70
CA GLY A 286 5.61 10.34 -17.79
C GLY A 286 6.15 9.62 -19.03
N ALA A 287 7.37 9.91 -19.45
CA ALA A 287 8.03 9.22 -20.56
C ALA A 287 8.25 7.73 -20.26
N LEU A 288 8.68 7.40 -19.03
CA LEU A 288 8.83 6.00 -18.59
C LEU A 288 7.50 5.24 -18.58
N SER A 289 6.39 5.88 -18.17
CA SER A 289 5.06 5.25 -18.22
C SER A 289 4.62 4.99 -19.65
N VAL A 290 4.87 5.91 -20.59
CA VAL A 290 4.58 5.68 -22.01
C VAL A 290 5.39 4.51 -22.55
N LEU A 291 6.69 4.44 -22.27
CA LEU A 291 7.55 3.32 -22.65
C LEU A 291 7.08 1.99 -22.03
N TYR A 292 6.64 2.04 -20.79
CA TYR A 292 6.08 0.89 -20.07
C TYR A 292 4.81 0.39 -20.75
N ILE A 293 3.88 1.29 -21.11
CA ILE A 293 2.62 0.95 -21.81
C ILE A 293 2.92 0.39 -23.18
N ILE A 294 3.79 1.01 -23.98
CA ILE A 294 4.19 0.53 -25.30
C ILE A 294 4.80 -0.87 -25.22
N SER A 295 5.72 -1.08 -24.27
CA SER A 295 6.34 -2.40 -24.02
C SER A 295 5.32 -3.44 -23.62
N SER A 296 4.36 -3.08 -22.77
CA SER A 296 3.26 -3.96 -22.36
C SER A 296 2.39 -4.36 -23.55
N ILE A 297 1.99 -3.40 -24.39
CA ILE A 297 1.19 -3.66 -25.61
C ILE A 297 1.97 -4.59 -26.57
N TYR A 298 3.26 -4.36 -26.75
CA TYR A 298 4.11 -5.22 -27.59
C TYR A 298 4.12 -6.67 -27.06
N ILE A 299 4.34 -6.86 -25.75
CA ILE A 299 4.36 -8.18 -25.12
C ILE A 299 2.99 -8.85 -25.17
N ILE A 300 1.91 -8.10 -24.94
CA ILE A 300 0.55 -8.61 -25.07
C ILE A 300 0.32 -9.14 -26.49
N ARG A 301 0.64 -8.37 -27.52
CA ARG A 301 0.49 -8.80 -28.92
C ARG A 301 1.34 -10.06 -29.25
N LYS A 302 2.56 -10.13 -28.69
CA LYS A 302 3.49 -11.24 -28.90
C LYS A 302 2.98 -12.56 -28.29
N TYR A 303 2.42 -12.50 -27.08
CA TYR A 303 2.12 -13.70 -26.28
C TYR A 303 0.64 -14.04 -26.15
N PHE A 304 -0.29 -13.17 -26.52
CA PHE A 304 -1.72 -13.36 -26.28
C PHE A 304 -2.29 -14.67 -26.86
N LYS A 305 -1.74 -15.14 -28.00
CA LYS A 305 -2.16 -16.36 -28.69
C LYS A 305 -1.21 -17.54 -28.48
N THR A 306 -0.25 -17.44 -27.58
CA THR A 306 0.76 -18.48 -27.30
C THR A 306 0.51 -19.15 -25.96
N ASP A 307 1.26 -20.23 -25.67
CA ASP A 307 1.20 -20.90 -24.36
C ASP A 307 1.73 -20.00 -23.21
N GLU A 308 2.44 -18.93 -23.53
CA GLU A 308 2.91 -17.91 -22.58
C GLU A 308 1.89 -16.77 -22.36
N ASN A 309 0.62 -16.97 -22.73
CA ASN A 309 -0.46 -15.98 -22.63
C ASN A 309 -0.67 -15.41 -21.22
N VAL A 310 -0.21 -16.13 -20.17
CA VAL A 310 -0.28 -15.64 -18.77
C VAL A 310 0.49 -14.34 -18.60
N LYS A 311 1.66 -14.17 -19.24
CA LYS A 311 2.42 -12.90 -19.20
C LYS A 311 1.63 -11.75 -19.81
N ALA A 312 1.01 -12.01 -20.97
CA ALA A 312 0.15 -11.05 -21.65
C ALA A 312 -1.08 -10.67 -20.79
N SER A 313 -1.67 -11.67 -20.12
CA SER A 313 -2.82 -11.47 -19.25
C SER A 313 -2.50 -10.59 -18.04
N LEU A 314 -1.37 -10.80 -17.37
CA LEU A 314 -0.94 -9.99 -16.23
C LEU A 314 -0.75 -8.51 -16.63
N LEU A 315 -0.10 -8.27 -17.78
CA LEU A 315 0.06 -6.91 -18.31
C LEU A 315 -1.27 -6.28 -18.70
N LEU A 316 -2.17 -7.07 -19.28
CA LEU A 316 -3.52 -6.60 -19.65
C LEU A 316 -4.37 -6.28 -18.40
N VAL A 317 -4.28 -7.08 -17.34
CA VAL A 317 -4.92 -6.79 -16.05
C VAL A 317 -4.45 -5.44 -15.50
N LEU A 318 -3.14 -5.19 -15.53
CA LEU A 318 -2.59 -3.94 -15.01
C LEU A 318 -3.07 -2.74 -15.83
N LEU A 319 -3.03 -2.82 -17.16
CA LEU A 319 -3.47 -1.74 -18.03
C LEU A 319 -4.98 -1.50 -17.91
N PHE A 320 -5.77 -2.58 -17.87
CA PHE A 320 -7.23 -2.48 -17.69
C PHE A 320 -7.59 -1.96 -16.30
N GLY A 321 -6.92 -2.45 -15.25
CA GLY A 321 -7.12 -1.97 -13.89
C GLY A 321 -6.81 -0.48 -13.75
N TYR A 322 -5.72 -0.02 -14.36
CA TYR A 322 -5.37 1.39 -14.40
C TYR A 322 -6.41 2.22 -15.16
N ALA A 323 -6.84 1.76 -16.34
CA ALA A 323 -7.86 2.45 -17.11
C ALA A 323 -9.20 2.53 -16.36
N LEU A 324 -9.62 1.44 -15.70
CA LEU A 324 -10.82 1.41 -14.87
C LEU A 324 -10.70 2.37 -13.68
N HIS A 325 -9.57 2.36 -12.97
CA HIS A 325 -9.32 3.26 -11.84
C HIS A 325 -9.39 4.71 -12.31
N TYR A 326 -8.66 5.07 -13.35
CA TYR A 326 -8.65 6.42 -13.91
C TYR A 326 -10.04 6.88 -14.35
N PHE A 327 -10.80 5.99 -15.00
CA PHE A 327 -12.18 6.25 -15.41
C PHE A 327 -13.08 6.55 -14.20
N LEU A 328 -13.02 5.74 -13.14
CA LEU A 328 -13.85 5.96 -11.95
C LEU A 328 -13.43 7.20 -11.15
N VAL A 329 -12.16 7.60 -11.23
CA VAL A 329 -11.70 8.88 -10.65
C VAL A 329 -12.30 10.07 -11.41
N ILE A 330 -12.35 10.02 -12.75
CA ILE A 330 -12.98 11.07 -13.56
C ILE A 330 -14.46 11.25 -13.19
N PHE A 331 -15.15 10.15 -12.89
CA PHE A 331 -16.55 10.16 -12.43
C PHE A 331 -16.70 10.40 -10.92
N GLN A 332 -15.62 10.70 -10.22
CA GLN A 332 -15.62 10.97 -8.77
C GLN A 332 -16.16 9.79 -7.92
N VAL A 333 -15.98 8.56 -8.40
CA VAL A 333 -16.39 7.35 -7.68
C VAL A 333 -15.29 6.83 -6.75
N TYR A 334 -14.02 7.16 -7.05
CA TYR A 334 -12.88 6.71 -6.27
C TYR A 334 -11.74 7.74 -6.29
N ALA A 335 -10.90 7.72 -5.26
CA ALA A 335 -9.75 8.62 -5.15
C ALA A 335 -8.53 8.12 -5.93
N MET A 336 -7.74 9.04 -6.45
CA MET A 336 -6.41 8.83 -7.02
C MET A 336 -5.43 9.79 -6.34
N VAL A 337 -4.15 9.66 -6.60
CA VAL A 337 -3.14 10.57 -6.07
C VAL A 337 -3.48 12.01 -6.43
N HIS A 338 -3.55 12.86 -5.41
CA HIS A 338 -3.92 14.25 -5.58
C HIS A 338 -2.75 15.08 -6.15
N PRO A 339 -2.96 15.87 -7.23
CA PRO A 339 -1.94 16.80 -7.71
C PRO A 339 -1.67 17.89 -6.66
N GLY A 340 -0.41 18.03 -6.25
CA GLY A 340 0.04 19.13 -5.37
C GLY A 340 0.20 18.76 -3.90
N GLN A 341 -0.18 17.57 -3.47
CA GLN A 341 0.16 17.11 -2.12
C GLN A 341 1.44 16.27 -2.15
N SER A 342 2.50 16.85 -1.59
CA SER A 342 3.77 16.18 -1.36
C SER A 342 3.66 15.31 -0.11
N GLY A 343 3.19 14.09 -0.23
CA GLY A 343 3.18 13.22 0.93
C GLY A 343 2.68 11.82 0.62
N GLY A 344 3.20 10.83 1.34
CA GLY A 344 2.82 9.43 1.20
C GLY A 344 1.35 9.12 1.47
N PHE A 345 0.58 10.08 1.99
CA PHE A 345 -0.80 9.89 2.41
C PHE A 345 -1.72 9.42 1.27
N TYR A 346 -1.60 9.99 0.07
CA TYR A 346 -2.46 9.62 -1.06
C TYR A 346 -1.91 8.48 -1.91
N ALA A 347 -0.64 8.14 -1.79
CA ALA A 347 -0.04 6.98 -2.43
C ALA A 347 -0.73 5.67 -2.01
N ARG A 348 -1.28 5.59 -0.80
CA ARG A 348 -1.98 4.42 -0.27
C ARG A 348 -3.18 4.00 -1.11
N TYR A 349 -3.87 4.93 -1.78
CA TYR A 349 -4.95 4.61 -2.71
C TYR A 349 -4.48 3.89 -3.99
N SER A 350 -3.18 3.70 -4.16
CA SER A 350 -2.58 2.99 -5.28
C SER A 350 -1.79 1.72 -4.86
N TYR A 351 -1.81 1.34 -3.57
CA TYR A 351 -1.06 0.19 -3.07
C TYR A 351 -1.45 -1.14 -3.72
N PHE A 352 -2.68 -1.30 -4.17
CA PHE A 352 -3.13 -2.49 -4.89
C PHE A 352 -2.36 -2.74 -6.20
N TYR A 353 -1.67 -1.74 -6.76
CA TYR A 353 -0.81 -1.94 -7.93
C TYR A 353 0.53 -2.60 -7.60
N ILE A 354 1.04 -2.47 -6.37
CA ILE A 354 2.40 -2.86 -5.99
C ILE A 354 2.77 -4.27 -6.47
N PRO A 355 1.99 -5.33 -6.16
CA PRO A 355 2.38 -6.68 -6.55
C PRO A 355 2.50 -6.86 -8.06
N LEU A 356 1.54 -6.33 -8.80
CA LEU A 356 1.48 -6.50 -10.25
C LEU A 356 2.48 -5.61 -10.99
N VAL A 357 2.78 -4.41 -10.48
CA VAL A 357 3.85 -3.54 -11.00
C VAL A 357 5.19 -4.23 -10.88
N ILE A 358 5.52 -4.79 -9.71
CA ILE A 358 6.79 -5.51 -9.50
C ILE A 358 6.94 -6.70 -10.47
N VAL A 359 5.90 -7.53 -10.58
CA VAL A 359 5.90 -8.69 -11.49
C VAL A 359 6.04 -8.24 -12.94
N SER A 360 5.30 -7.22 -13.37
CA SER A 360 5.31 -6.74 -14.75
C SER A 360 6.62 -6.05 -15.12
N MET A 361 7.25 -5.31 -14.22
CA MET A 361 8.59 -4.74 -14.44
C MET A 361 9.61 -5.86 -14.73
N CYS A 362 9.56 -6.97 -13.99
CA CYS A 362 10.42 -8.12 -14.25
C CYS A 362 10.13 -8.75 -15.63
N ILE A 363 8.84 -8.93 -15.99
CA ILE A 363 8.45 -9.47 -17.29
C ILE A 363 8.99 -8.58 -18.43
N ILE A 364 8.72 -7.29 -18.39
CA ILE A 364 9.12 -6.32 -19.41
C ILE A 364 10.64 -6.30 -19.58
N THR A 365 11.38 -6.23 -18.48
CA THR A 365 12.85 -6.21 -18.51
C THR A 365 13.43 -7.45 -19.18
N ILE A 366 12.92 -8.63 -18.85
CA ILE A 366 13.42 -9.87 -19.45
C ILE A 366 13.03 -9.99 -20.92
N GLU A 367 11.85 -9.52 -21.32
CA GLU A 367 11.43 -9.55 -22.72
C GLU A 367 12.21 -8.54 -23.58
N ILE A 368 12.50 -7.36 -23.07
CA ILE A 368 13.41 -6.40 -23.73
C ILE A 368 14.78 -7.04 -23.93
N LYS A 369 15.34 -7.67 -22.87
CA LYS A 369 16.60 -8.38 -22.94
C LYS A 369 16.58 -9.47 -24.03
N ARG A 370 15.53 -10.30 -24.08
CA ARG A 370 15.39 -11.37 -25.10
C ARG A 370 15.38 -10.78 -26.51
N THR A 371 14.60 -9.70 -26.75
CA THR A 371 14.52 -9.04 -28.04
C THR A 371 15.86 -8.43 -28.48
N LEU A 372 16.65 -7.90 -27.55
CA LEU A 372 17.99 -7.36 -27.83
C LEU A 372 19.00 -8.46 -28.19
N ILE A 373 18.86 -9.65 -27.58
CA ILE A 373 19.74 -10.81 -27.85
C ILE A 373 19.41 -11.42 -29.23
N ASP A 374 18.12 -11.59 -29.55
CA ASP A 374 17.66 -12.24 -30.78
C ASP A 374 18.02 -11.41 -32.03
N ASN A 375 18.18 -10.08 -31.90
CA ASN A 375 18.61 -9.20 -32.98
C ASN A 375 20.11 -9.28 -33.32
N LYS A 376 20.81 -10.36 -32.93
CA LYS A 376 22.22 -10.67 -33.26
C LYS A 376 23.21 -9.51 -33.06
N ARG A 377 22.94 -8.58 -32.17
CA ARG A 377 23.89 -7.52 -31.84
C ARG A 377 25.06 -8.11 -31.05
N LYS A 378 26.27 -7.97 -31.58
CA LYS A 378 27.54 -8.54 -31.07
C LYS A 378 27.88 -8.20 -29.59
N ASN A 379 27.08 -7.38 -28.92
CA ASN A 379 27.38 -6.87 -27.59
C ASN A 379 26.38 -7.36 -26.50
N VAL A 380 25.90 -8.60 -26.57
CA VAL A 380 25.00 -9.18 -25.55
C VAL A 380 25.61 -9.11 -24.13
N ARG A 381 26.92 -9.33 -24.02
CA ARG A 381 27.63 -9.27 -22.73
C ARG A 381 27.62 -7.84 -22.17
N THR A 382 27.88 -6.85 -23.02
CA THR A 382 27.84 -5.43 -22.66
C THR A 382 26.43 -5.00 -22.29
N ALA A 383 25.40 -5.41 -23.06
CA ALA A 383 24.00 -5.10 -22.74
C ALA A 383 23.57 -5.69 -21.39
N ASN A 384 23.96 -6.94 -21.08
CA ASN A 384 23.71 -7.55 -19.78
C ASN A 384 24.39 -6.78 -18.65
N THR A 385 25.65 -6.38 -18.82
CA THR A 385 26.40 -5.62 -17.81
C THR A 385 25.76 -4.25 -17.58
N VAL A 386 25.36 -3.56 -18.65
CA VAL A 386 24.69 -2.25 -18.57
C VAL A 386 23.33 -2.37 -17.86
N ILE A 387 22.51 -3.36 -18.22
CA ILE A 387 21.22 -3.59 -17.56
C ILE A 387 21.43 -3.90 -16.08
N LEU A 388 22.39 -4.76 -15.73
CA LEU A 388 22.71 -5.08 -14.34
C LEU A 388 23.22 -3.85 -13.56
N ALA A 389 24.05 -3.02 -14.19
CA ALA A 389 24.54 -1.79 -13.60
C ALA A 389 23.40 -0.78 -13.36
N ILE A 390 22.51 -0.61 -14.34
CA ILE A 390 21.31 0.25 -14.17
C ILE A 390 20.46 -0.25 -13.01
N PHE A 391 20.19 -1.55 -12.92
CA PHE A 391 19.42 -2.10 -11.80
C PHE A 391 20.13 -1.94 -10.46
N ALA A 392 21.44 -2.13 -10.40
CA ALA A 392 22.22 -1.93 -9.17
C ALA A 392 22.19 -0.47 -8.72
N VAL A 393 22.38 0.47 -9.66
CA VAL A 393 22.28 1.90 -9.37
C VAL A 393 20.87 2.28 -8.94
N MET A 394 19.83 1.81 -9.63
CA MET A 394 18.45 2.04 -9.23
C MET A 394 18.16 1.47 -7.84
N ALA A 395 18.60 0.24 -7.55
CA ALA A 395 18.41 -0.38 -6.24
C ALA A 395 19.07 0.45 -5.13
N VAL A 396 20.29 0.95 -5.35
CA VAL A 396 20.98 1.84 -4.40
C VAL A 396 20.24 3.16 -4.24
N LEU A 397 19.84 3.80 -5.34
CA LEU A 397 19.11 5.07 -5.30
C LEU A 397 17.74 4.95 -4.61
N LEU A 398 17.07 3.82 -4.76
CA LEU A 398 15.80 3.55 -4.09
C LEU A 398 15.98 3.07 -2.65
N PHE A 399 17.12 2.47 -2.32
CA PHE A 399 17.44 2.01 -0.97
C PHE A 399 17.78 3.17 -0.01
N ILE A 400 18.58 4.14 -0.48
CA ILE A 400 19.03 5.27 0.35
C ILE A 400 17.84 6.01 1.00
N PRO A 401 16.80 6.42 0.27
CA PRO A 401 15.64 7.09 0.87
C PRO A 401 14.96 6.26 1.97
N ASN A 402 14.92 4.92 1.83
CA ASN A 402 14.28 4.05 2.80
C ASN A 402 15.02 3.99 4.15
N ILE A 403 16.35 4.17 4.16
CA ILE A 403 17.14 4.13 5.39
C ILE A 403 17.44 5.50 5.98
N THR A 404 17.41 6.55 5.16
CA THR A 404 17.74 7.91 5.60
C THR A 404 16.53 8.74 5.99
N LYS A 405 15.34 8.39 5.50
CA LYS A 405 14.12 9.14 5.81
C LYS A 405 13.77 8.99 7.28
N ASN A 406 13.32 10.07 7.86
CA ASN A 406 12.65 10.02 9.16
C ASN A 406 11.30 9.31 8.97
N TRP A 407 11.16 8.12 9.57
CA TRP A 407 9.92 7.32 9.55
C TRP A 407 8.96 7.73 10.67
N HIS A 408 9.24 8.79 11.40
CA HIS A 408 8.39 9.27 12.46
C HIS A 408 7.09 9.82 11.84
N LYS A 409 5.97 9.19 12.14
CA LYS A 409 4.64 9.53 11.60
C LYS A 409 3.85 10.43 12.56
N ALA A 410 4.19 10.41 13.84
CA ALA A 410 3.58 11.18 14.91
C ALA A 410 4.63 11.47 15.98
N TYR A 411 4.38 12.43 16.84
CA TYR A 411 5.30 12.88 17.88
C TYR A 411 4.63 12.90 19.26
N ASP A 412 3.48 12.26 19.39
CA ASP A 412 2.68 12.27 20.59
C ASP A 412 3.39 11.63 21.80
N ASP A 413 4.31 10.67 21.57
CA ASP A 413 5.15 10.09 22.59
C ASP A 413 6.09 11.14 23.22
N ILE A 414 6.77 11.94 22.39
CA ILE A 414 7.68 13.01 22.82
C ILE A 414 6.89 14.12 23.54
N PHE A 415 5.69 14.44 23.01
CA PHE A 415 4.82 15.44 23.64
C PHE A 415 4.32 14.95 25.00
N ALA A 416 3.95 13.67 25.09
CA ALA A 416 3.51 13.05 26.33
C ALA A 416 4.60 13.07 27.40
N ASP A 417 5.83 12.69 27.05
CA ASP A 417 6.97 12.71 27.96
C ASP A 417 7.19 14.12 28.53
N THR A 418 7.22 15.14 27.65
CA THR A 418 7.39 16.54 28.08
C THR A 418 6.23 17.03 28.92
N TRP A 419 4.99 16.70 28.55
CA TRP A 419 3.80 17.07 29.31
C TRP A 419 3.81 16.44 30.72
N VAL A 420 4.21 15.17 30.84
CA VAL A 420 4.34 14.46 32.11
C VAL A 420 5.46 15.04 32.97
N GLU A 421 6.63 15.30 32.40
CA GLU A 421 7.78 15.92 33.09
C GLU A 421 7.42 17.29 33.68
N ASN A 422 6.56 18.04 33.01
CA ASN A 422 6.10 19.37 33.44
C ASN A 422 4.76 19.33 34.18
N ARG A 423 4.31 18.16 34.67
CA ARG A 423 3.05 17.99 35.41
C ARG A 423 1.84 18.60 34.70
N GLY A 424 1.69 18.30 33.42
CA GLY A 424 0.66 18.88 32.57
C GLY A 424 -0.77 18.73 33.10
N TRP A 425 -1.04 17.74 33.98
CA TRP A 425 -2.33 17.56 34.66
C TRP A 425 -2.70 18.68 35.65
N GLU A 426 -1.75 19.51 36.08
CA GLU A 426 -1.99 20.60 37.05
C GLU A 426 -2.65 21.82 36.38
N VAL A 427 -2.57 21.94 35.07
CA VAL A 427 -3.12 23.06 34.30
C VAL A 427 -3.94 22.57 33.11
N PRO A 428 -4.87 23.40 32.59
CA PRO A 428 -5.66 23.04 31.42
C PRO A 428 -4.80 22.70 30.19
N THR A 429 -5.22 21.70 29.45
CA THR A 429 -4.60 21.27 28.18
C THR A 429 -5.65 21.30 27.08
N TYR A 430 -5.39 22.02 26.02
CA TYR A 430 -6.27 22.10 24.84
C TYR A 430 -5.71 21.25 23.71
N LEU A 431 -6.49 20.23 23.32
CA LEU A 431 -6.16 19.31 22.24
C LEU A 431 -6.73 19.84 20.92
N ILE A 432 -5.86 20.01 19.92
CA ILE A 432 -6.20 20.57 18.63
C ILE A 432 -6.14 19.49 17.55
N GLY A 433 -7.12 19.48 16.68
CA GLY A 433 -7.22 18.52 15.59
C GLY A 433 -7.38 17.10 16.11
N GLN A 434 -6.47 16.21 15.73
CA GLN A 434 -6.50 14.79 16.08
C GLN A 434 -5.67 14.43 17.33
N ALA A 435 -5.19 15.41 18.07
CA ALA A 435 -4.33 15.21 19.25
C ALA A 435 -4.97 14.36 20.35
N SER A 436 -6.31 14.28 20.41
CA SER A 436 -7.04 13.45 21.39
C SER A 436 -6.69 11.96 21.29
N TYR A 437 -6.36 11.44 20.13
CA TYR A 437 -5.99 10.04 19.94
C TYR A 437 -4.64 9.73 20.57
N GLY A 438 -3.61 10.50 20.24
CA GLY A 438 -2.28 10.34 20.83
C GLY A 438 -2.30 10.61 22.32
N PHE A 439 -2.97 11.69 22.77
CA PHE A 439 -3.13 12.02 24.16
C PHE A 439 -3.80 10.88 24.96
N ASN A 440 -4.89 10.32 24.47
CA ASN A 440 -5.57 9.21 25.13
C ASN A 440 -4.63 8.00 25.27
N HIS A 441 -3.90 7.64 24.24
CA HIS A 441 -3.01 6.47 24.28
C HIS A 441 -1.84 6.66 25.23
N TYR A 442 -1.14 7.79 25.19
CA TYR A 442 0.07 8.00 25.99
C TYR A 442 -0.22 8.51 27.40
N ILE A 443 -1.33 9.18 27.61
CA ILE A 443 -1.67 9.78 28.91
C ILE A 443 -2.82 9.03 29.58
N ARG A 444 -4.01 8.99 28.94
CA ARG A 444 -5.20 8.39 29.57
C ARG A 444 -5.04 6.90 29.84
N ASP A 445 -4.54 6.13 28.90
CA ASP A 445 -4.39 4.68 29.02
C ASP A 445 -3.27 4.31 30.02
N VAL A 446 -2.30 5.20 30.24
CA VAL A 446 -1.16 4.98 31.14
C VAL A 446 -1.43 5.51 32.54
N TYR A 447 -1.96 6.73 32.68
CA TYR A 447 -2.13 7.45 33.95
C TYR A 447 -3.58 7.52 34.44
N GLY A 448 -4.53 7.04 33.64
CA GLY A 448 -5.97 6.99 33.94
C GLY A 448 -6.71 8.32 33.78
N ASP A 449 -8.03 8.27 33.93
CA ASP A 449 -8.92 9.43 33.73
C ASP A 449 -8.65 10.62 34.65
N ALA A 450 -8.08 10.37 35.81
CA ALA A 450 -7.76 11.45 36.76
C ALA A 450 -6.71 12.42 36.20
N ALA A 451 -5.75 11.95 35.42
CA ALA A 451 -4.77 12.80 34.73
C ALA A 451 -5.38 13.64 33.61
N CYS A 452 -6.58 13.28 33.14
CA CYS A 452 -7.28 13.93 32.04
C CYS A 452 -8.40 14.90 32.50
N ALA A 453 -8.51 15.17 33.79
CA ALA A 453 -9.59 16.01 34.35
C ALA A 453 -9.60 17.44 33.80
N ASN A 454 -8.45 17.97 33.42
CA ASN A 454 -8.25 19.33 32.89
C ASN A 454 -7.95 19.34 31.39
N VAL A 455 -8.41 18.33 30.63
CA VAL A 455 -8.14 18.22 29.20
C VAL A 455 -9.41 18.56 28.41
N PHE A 456 -9.27 19.43 27.44
CA PHE A 456 -10.36 20.02 26.69
C PHE A 456 -10.08 19.93 25.18
N HIS A 457 -11.13 19.89 24.37
CA HIS A 457 -11.03 20.01 22.92
C HIS A 457 -10.92 21.49 22.51
N GLU A 458 -10.31 21.79 21.38
CA GLU A 458 -10.14 23.15 20.84
C GLU A 458 -11.45 23.97 20.78
N SER A 459 -12.57 23.30 20.51
CA SER A 459 -13.90 23.95 20.49
C SER A 459 -14.35 24.52 21.84
N GLN A 460 -13.70 24.12 22.92
CA GLN A 460 -13.96 24.59 24.28
C GLN A 460 -13.00 25.72 24.67
N PHE A 461 -12.02 26.03 23.82
CA PHE A 461 -11.09 27.12 24.06
C PHE A 461 -11.80 28.49 23.88
N ASN A 462 -11.68 29.35 24.88
CA ASN A 462 -12.13 30.71 24.81
C ASN A 462 -11.11 31.62 25.51
N MET A 463 -10.45 32.46 24.74
CA MET A 463 -9.39 33.31 25.25
C MET A 463 -9.88 34.35 26.30
N ASP A 464 -11.14 34.74 26.27
CA ASP A 464 -11.72 35.66 27.29
C ASP A 464 -11.83 35.00 28.68
N MET A 465 -11.85 33.67 28.71
CA MET A 465 -11.92 32.87 29.93
C MET A 465 -10.64 32.01 30.10
N ALA A 466 -9.58 32.29 29.34
CA ALA A 466 -8.37 31.52 29.40
C ALA A 466 -7.72 31.63 30.80
N PRO A 467 -7.22 30.50 31.34
CA PRO A 467 -6.51 30.50 32.62
C PRO A 467 -5.14 31.20 32.49
N ASP A 468 -4.51 31.47 33.63
CA ASP A 468 -3.18 32.12 33.66
C ASP A 468 -2.10 31.26 33.04
N SER A 469 -2.33 29.96 32.94
CA SER A 469 -1.41 29.02 32.23
C SER A 469 -2.15 27.82 31.67
N PHE A 470 -1.73 27.35 30.49
CA PHE A 470 -2.31 26.18 29.81
C PHE A 470 -1.36 25.60 28.76
N TRP A 471 -1.60 24.32 28.42
CA TRP A 471 -0.94 23.63 27.33
C TRP A 471 -1.78 23.67 26.05
N ILE A 472 -1.10 23.72 24.91
CA ILE A 472 -1.67 23.52 23.58
C ILE A 472 -0.95 22.35 22.94
N TRP A 473 -1.70 21.30 22.61
CA TRP A 473 -1.18 20.10 21.96
C TRP A 473 -1.91 19.86 20.66
N ARG A 474 -1.18 19.89 19.57
CA ARG A 474 -1.69 19.65 18.22
C ARG A 474 -0.98 18.49 17.55
N THR A 475 -1.75 17.61 16.86
CA THR A 475 -1.22 16.51 16.04
C THR A 475 -1.91 16.51 14.69
N SER A 476 -1.16 16.39 13.63
CA SER A 476 -1.53 16.18 12.21
C SER A 476 -2.38 17.27 11.56
N TRP A 477 -3.49 17.70 12.18
CA TRP A 477 -4.45 18.68 11.64
C TRP A 477 -4.63 19.88 12.60
N GLY A 478 -5.26 20.94 12.10
CA GLY A 478 -5.57 22.09 12.95
C GLY A 478 -4.44 23.10 13.11
N GLY A 479 -3.47 23.16 12.18
CA GLY A 479 -2.38 24.14 12.24
C GLY A 479 -2.88 25.59 12.33
N ALA A 480 -3.89 25.95 11.56
CA ALA A 480 -4.48 27.29 11.62
C ALA A 480 -5.11 27.62 12.98
N ALA A 481 -5.71 26.62 13.66
CA ALA A 481 -6.27 26.81 14.99
C ALA A 481 -5.15 26.97 16.05
N PHE A 482 -4.08 26.16 15.95
CA PHE A 482 -2.91 26.31 16.81
C PHE A 482 -2.28 27.69 16.66
N ASP A 483 -2.01 28.13 15.45
CA ASP A 483 -1.41 29.43 15.16
C ASP A 483 -2.30 30.57 15.63
N ALA A 484 -3.62 30.47 15.45
CA ALA A 484 -4.58 31.47 15.92
C ALA A 484 -4.55 31.61 17.45
N ILE A 485 -4.54 30.48 18.19
CA ILE A 485 -4.45 30.51 19.66
C ILE A 485 -3.12 31.12 20.12
N VAL A 486 -2.02 30.76 19.47
CA VAL A 486 -0.68 31.32 19.77
C VAL A 486 -0.64 32.82 19.51
N MET A 487 -1.15 33.28 18.37
CA MET A 487 -1.20 34.72 18.04
C MET A 487 -2.08 35.51 19.04
N GLU A 488 -3.29 35.04 19.31
CA GLU A 488 -4.19 35.68 20.24
C GLU A 488 -3.63 35.72 21.66
N SER A 489 -2.93 34.65 22.08
CA SER A 489 -2.24 34.64 23.38
C SER A 489 -1.15 35.71 23.45
N ASN A 490 -0.33 35.85 22.44
CA ASN A 490 0.71 36.89 22.38
C ASN A 490 0.11 38.30 22.38
N ASP A 491 -0.97 38.53 21.62
CA ASP A 491 -1.68 39.83 21.53
C ASP A 491 -2.26 40.24 22.88
N ARG A 492 -2.62 39.27 23.72
CA ARG A 492 -3.16 39.52 25.08
C ARG A 492 -2.08 39.52 26.16
N GLY A 493 -0.81 39.47 25.79
CA GLY A 493 0.32 39.60 26.70
C GLY A 493 0.68 38.32 27.43
N TYR A 494 0.24 37.16 26.95
CA TYR A 494 0.73 35.88 27.43
C TYR A 494 2.10 35.57 26.83
N ASN A 495 2.91 34.87 27.59
CA ASN A 495 4.21 34.34 27.11
C ASN A 495 4.02 32.92 26.57
N VAL A 496 4.30 32.70 25.30
CA VAL A 496 4.15 31.40 24.64
C VAL A 496 5.52 30.73 24.47
N THR A 497 5.69 29.59 25.12
CA THR A 497 6.88 28.75 24.98
C THR A 497 6.53 27.56 24.08
N ILE A 498 7.05 27.55 22.84
CA ILE A 498 6.91 26.39 21.95
C ILE A 498 7.99 25.39 22.30
N TYR A 499 7.59 24.23 22.84
CA TYR A 499 8.50 23.13 23.15
C TYR A 499 8.91 22.36 21.91
N TYR A 500 7.92 22.09 21.04
CA TYR A 500 8.15 21.38 19.80
C TYR A 500 7.32 21.97 18.67
N ASP A 501 7.94 22.07 17.50
CA ASP A 501 7.30 22.45 16.25
C ASP A 501 7.81 21.54 15.12
N TYR A 502 7.01 20.54 14.77
CA TYR A 502 7.26 19.63 13.67
C TYR A 502 6.38 19.97 12.44
N GLY A 503 5.97 21.21 12.32
CA GLY A 503 5.17 21.72 11.22
C GLY A 503 3.80 21.03 11.14
N THR A 504 3.51 20.39 10.00
CA THR A 504 2.21 19.71 9.79
C THR A 504 2.02 18.46 10.64
N GLU A 505 3.08 17.89 11.21
CA GLU A 505 3.04 16.61 11.91
C GLU A 505 2.73 16.75 13.41
N GLY A 506 2.95 17.92 14.01
CA GLY A 506 2.58 18.18 15.40
C GLY A 506 3.26 19.38 16.01
N GLN A 507 2.65 19.95 17.03
CA GLN A 507 3.18 21.08 17.82
C GLN A 507 2.75 20.95 19.28
N LEU A 508 3.67 21.29 20.21
CA LEU A 508 3.40 21.38 21.63
C LEU A 508 3.87 22.73 22.15
N ALA A 509 2.98 23.47 22.78
CA ALA A 509 3.29 24.76 23.40
C ALA A 509 2.73 24.87 24.82
N TYR A 510 3.40 25.66 25.65
CA TYR A 510 2.96 26.07 26.96
C TYR A 510 2.79 27.60 27.00
N VAL A 511 1.64 28.05 27.46
CA VAL A 511 1.23 29.45 27.52
C VAL A 511 1.11 29.87 28.97
N THR A 512 1.72 31.02 29.34
CA THR A 512 1.66 31.59 30.68
C THR A 512 1.42 33.10 30.59
N LYS A 513 0.71 33.65 31.55
CA LYS A 513 0.49 35.08 31.68
C LYS A 513 1.69 35.81 32.24
#